data_dced4a3a0885beab729989ec0a901f19
#
_entry.id   dced4a3a0885beab729989ec0a901f19
#
_cell.length_a   1.000
_cell.length_b   1.000
_cell.length_c   1.000
_cell.angle_alpha   90.00
_cell.angle_beta   90.00
_cell.angle_gamma   90.00
#
_symmetry.space_group_name_H-M   'P 1'
#
loop_
_entity.id
_entity.type
_entity.pdbx_description
1 polymer ?
#
loop_
_entity_poly.entity_id
_entity_poly.type
_entity_poly.pdbx_seq_one_letter_code
_entity_poly.pdbx_strand_id
1 'polypeptide(L)'
;MSKIRLKDIDTRAPKEFDKEKTKEEIEKILEELDELQNLLYAESKHSLLVIIQAMDAGGKDGAIRNVFGKLNPQGVEVKSFKVPTDEEAAHDFLWRVHQHTPLKGMIQIFNRSHYEDIVVTRVHKWIDDRTAKKRMKAINDFEELLQEHNNTAILKFYLHVSHEEQLQRLNERIRNPQKQWKYNERDFAESQLWDIYMEMYEDCFENCNNVPWTIVPSDQNWYKEYVISSAVLEILKNFDMKYPGLKK
;
A
#
# COMPACT_ATOMS: atom_id res chain seq x y z
N MET A 1 -14.67 1.78 -18.42
CA MET A 1 -14.97 1.28 -17.07
C MET A 1 -15.82 2.32 -16.35
N SER A 2 -16.75 1.93 -15.47
CA SER A 2 -17.50 2.89 -14.65
C SER A 2 -16.53 3.62 -13.71
N LYS A 3 -16.72 4.92 -13.51
CA LYS A 3 -15.91 5.74 -12.60
C LYS A 3 -16.03 5.17 -11.18
N ILE A 4 -14.91 4.85 -10.55
CA ILE A 4 -14.87 4.42 -9.13
C ILE A 4 -15.27 5.62 -8.27
N ARG A 5 -16.24 5.40 -7.37
CA ARG A 5 -16.65 6.37 -6.36
C ARG A 5 -16.52 5.75 -4.98
N LEU A 6 -15.62 6.26 -4.18
CA LEU A 6 -15.32 5.73 -2.85
C LEU A 6 -16.55 5.74 -1.93
N LYS A 7 -17.42 6.74 -2.05
CA LYS A 7 -18.67 6.81 -1.30
C LYS A 7 -19.66 5.67 -1.53
N ASP A 8 -19.52 4.96 -2.67
CA ASP A 8 -20.38 3.84 -3.05
C ASP A 8 -19.76 2.48 -2.67
N ILE A 9 -18.58 2.49 -2.02
CA ILE A 9 -17.84 1.30 -1.59
C ILE A 9 -17.89 1.20 -0.07
N ASP A 10 -18.29 0.03 0.44
CA ASP A 10 -18.31 -0.23 1.87
C ASP A 10 -16.90 -0.18 2.48
N THR A 11 -16.82 0.40 3.69
CA THR A 11 -15.58 0.45 4.49
C THR A 11 -15.43 -0.73 5.44
N ARG A 12 -16.43 -1.60 5.51
CA ARG A 12 -16.51 -2.78 6.39
C ARG A 12 -16.54 -4.07 5.59
N ALA A 13 -16.22 -5.17 6.27
CA ALA A 13 -16.33 -6.51 5.69
C ALA A 13 -17.77 -6.81 5.24
N PRO A 14 -17.94 -7.47 4.08
CA PRO A 14 -19.24 -8.03 3.68
C PRO A 14 -19.80 -8.98 4.75
N LYS A 15 -21.13 -9.08 4.82
CA LYS A 15 -21.83 -9.81 5.90
C LYS A 15 -21.56 -11.32 5.92
N GLU A 16 -21.17 -11.89 4.80
CA GLU A 16 -20.83 -13.31 4.66
C GLU A 16 -19.51 -13.70 5.34
N PHE A 17 -18.66 -12.73 5.69
CA PHE A 17 -17.40 -12.99 6.38
C PHE A 17 -17.59 -13.07 7.88
N ASP A 18 -17.26 -14.22 8.47
CA ASP A 18 -17.19 -14.42 9.92
C ASP A 18 -15.78 -14.07 10.43
N LYS A 19 -15.70 -13.24 11.45
CA LYS A 19 -14.44 -12.72 11.96
C LYS A 19 -13.48 -13.80 12.45
N GLU A 20 -13.98 -14.77 13.20
CA GLU A 20 -13.09 -15.77 13.82
C GLU A 20 -12.61 -16.80 12.79
N LYS A 21 -13.48 -17.23 11.89
CA LYS A 21 -13.10 -18.10 10.77
C LYS A 21 -12.10 -17.42 9.84
N THR A 22 -12.30 -16.13 9.54
CA THR A 22 -11.38 -15.37 8.70
C THR A 22 -10.01 -15.21 9.35
N LYS A 23 -9.94 -15.05 10.68
CA LYS A 23 -8.64 -15.03 11.38
C LYS A 23 -7.91 -16.38 11.30
N GLU A 24 -8.63 -17.49 11.43
CA GLU A 24 -8.04 -18.82 11.25
C GLU A 24 -7.51 -19.02 9.82
N GLU A 25 -8.20 -18.47 8.83
CA GLU A 25 -7.76 -18.48 7.44
C GLU A 25 -6.52 -17.61 7.24
N ILE A 26 -6.47 -16.41 7.84
CA ILE A 26 -5.29 -15.54 7.79
C ILE A 26 -4.05 -16.27 8.34
N GLU A 27 -4.15 -16.99 9.45
CA GLU A 27 -2.99 -17.72 10.00
C GLU A 27 -2.43 -18.74 8.99
N LYS A 28 -3.30 -19.48 8.29
CA LYS A 28 -2.89 -20.43 7.25
C LYS A 28 -2.24 -19.71 6.04
N ILE A 29 -2.85 -18.59 5.64
CA ILE A 29 -2.30 -17.74 4.56
C ILE A 29 -0.89 -17.26 4.93
N LEU A 30 -0.69 -16.80 6.17
CA LEU A 30 0.60 -16.28 6.62
C LEU A 30 1.68 -17.37 6.70
N GLU A 31 1.33 -18.59 7.08
CA GLU A 31 2.24 -19.74 7.02
C GLU A 31 2.69 -20.04 5.59
N GLU A 32 1.75 -20.09 4.64
CA GLU A 32 2.06 -20.32 3.22
C GLU A 32 2.84 -19.16 2.60
N LEU A 33 2.54 -17.92 3.03
CA LEU A 33 3.28 -16.73 2.60
C LEU A 33 4.76 -16.78 3.01
N ASP A 34 5.07 -17.25 4.22
CA ASP A 34 6.45 -17.38 4.69
C ASP A 34 7.24 -18.39 3.82
N GLU A 35 6.61 -19.52 3.50
CA GLU A 35 7.22 -20.53 2.59
C GLU A 35 7.47 -19.96 1.19
N LEU A 36 6.47 -19.30 0.60
CA LEU A 36 6.61 -18.73 -0.75
C LEU A 36 7.58 -17.55 -0.79
N GLN A 37 7.65 -16.76 0.26
CA GLN A 37 8.61 -15.66 0.36
C GLN A 37 10.04 -16.18 0.46
N ASN A 38 10.30 -17.26 1.21
CA ASN A 38 11.60 -17.92 1.23
C ASN A 38 11.98 -18.48 -0.14
N LEU A 39 11.01 -19.03 -0.88
CA LEU A 39 11.21 -19.51 -2.23
C LEU A 39 11.52 -18.37 -3.21
N LEU A 40 10.80 -17.25 -3.12
CA LEU A 40 11.05 -16.03 -3.89
C LEU A 40 12.49 -15.54 -3.68
N TYR A 41 12.92 -15.47 -2.42
CA TYR A 41 14.27 -15.06 -2.04
C TYR A 41 15.33 -15.98 -2.60
N ALA A 42 15.12 -17.31 -2.51
CA ALA A 42 16.06 -18.31 -2.98
C ALA A 42 16.18 -18.33 -4.51
N GLU A 43 15.06 -18.24 -5.23
CA GLU A 43 15.06 -18.25 -6.70
C GLU A 43 15.59 -16.96 -7.30
N SER A 44 15.27 -15.82 -6.71
CA SER A 44 15.77 -14.48 -7.09
C SER A 44 15.55 -14.10 -8.57
N LYS A 45 14.39 -14.47 -9.14
CA LYS A 45 14.02 -14.12 -10.53
C LYS A 45 12.95 -13.04 -10.61
N HIS A 46 12.04 -13.06 -9.66
CA HIS A 46 10.92 -12.14 -9.54
C HIS A 46 11.11 -11.22 -8.34
N SER A 47 10.34 -10.16 -8.28
CA SER A 47 10.21 -9.33 -7.09
C SER A 47 8.76 -8.86 -6.93
N LEU A 48 8.40 -8.45 -5.72
CA LEU A 48 7.07 -7.93 -5.42
C LEU A 48 7.18 -6.53 -4.82
N LEU A 49 6.49 -5.57 -5.42
CA LEU A 49 6.28 -4.24 -4.86
C LEU A 49 4.84 -4.13 -4.34
N VAL A 50 4.70 -3.86 -3.06
CA VAL A 50 3.40 -3.65 -2.40
C VAL A 50 3.28 -2.19 -2.02
N ILE A 51 2.35 -1.47 -2.64
CA ILE A 51 2.07 -0.06 -2.36
C ILE A 51 0.83 0.03 -1.47
N ILE A 52 0.96 0.64 -0.30
CA ILE A 52 -0.16 0.83 0.64
C ILE A 52 -0.41 2.31 0.85
N GLN A 53 -1.55 2.77 0.35
CA GLN A 53 -2.07 4.12 0.49
C GLN A 53 -3.31 4.16 1.39
N ALA A 54 -3.46 5.21 2.14
CA ALA A 54 -4.63 5.51 2.96
C ALA A 54 -4.56 6.93 3.50
N MET A 55 -5.69 7.44 3.93
CA MET A 55 -5.75 8.59 4.82
C MET A 55 -4.95 8.36 6.11
N ASP A 56 -4.63 9.42 6.84
CA ASP A 56 -4.03 9.28 8.17
C ASP A 56 -4.96 8.50 9.10
N ALA A 57 -4.37 7.73 10.01
CA ALA A 57 -5.07 6.74 10.83
C ALA A 57 -5.81 5.61 10.06
N GLY A 58 -5.65 5.50 8.73
CA GLY A 58 -6.25 4.44 7.90
C GLY A 58 -5.76 3.02 8.19
N GLY A 59 -4.70 2.85 9.01
CA GLY A 59 -4.26 1.54 9.49
C GLY A 59 -3.11 0.89 8.70
N LYS A 60 -2.36 1.68 7.93
CA LYS A 60 -1.20 1.22 7.13
C LYS A 60 -0.17 0.43 7.94
N ASP A 61 0.34 1.00 9.05
CA ASP A 61 1.37 0.34 9.89
C ASP A 61 0.88 -0.99 10.48
N GLY A 62 -0.41 -1.06 10.85
CA GLY A 62 -1.02 -2.28 11.39
C GLY A 62 -1.08 -3.37 10.33
N ALA A 63 -1.50 -3.03 9.11
CA ALA A 63 -1.54 -3.95 7.99
C ALA A 63 -0.14 -4.48 7.66
N ILE A 64 0.85 -3.60 7.55
CA ILE A 64 2.24 -3.99 7.27
C ILE A 64 2.76 -4.94 8.35
N ARG A 65 2.60 -4.57 9.63
CA ARG A 65 3.08 -5.40 10.74
C ARG A 65 2.41 -6.77 10.80
N ASN A 66 1.10 -6.83 10.60
CA ASN A 66 0.34 -8.06 10.81
C ASN A 66 0.42 -9.01 9.60
N VAL A 67 0.56 -8.48 8.37
CA VAL A 67 0.67 -9.30 7.15
C VAL A 67 2.13 -9.71 6.87
N PHE A 68 3.07 -8.78 7.01
CA PHE A 68 4.46 -9.01 6.59
C PHE A 68 5.43 -9.24 7.77
N GLY A 69 5.00 -9.00 9.00
CA GLY A 69 5.88 -9.06 10.17
C GLY A 69 6.31 -10.46 10.59
N LYS A 70 5.68 -11.51 10.06
CA LYS A 70 6.06 -12.92 10.29
C LYS A 70 6.98 -13.48 9.22
N LEU A 71 7.15 -12.77 8.09
CA LEU A 71 8.00 -13.22 6.98
C LEU A 71 9.49 -13.07 7.30
N ASN A 72 10.33 -13.84 6.61
CA ASN A 72 11.78 -13.74 6.77
C ASN A 72 12.27 -12.31 6.49
N PRO A 73 12.83 -11.61 7.49
CA PRO A 73 13.23 -10.21 7.36
C PRO A 73 14.35 -9.97 6.34
N GLN A 74 15.07 -11.00 5.91
CA GLN A 74 16.09 -10.88 4.87
C GLN A 74 15.50 -10.70 3.46
N GLY A 75 14.24 -11.09 3.26
CA GLY A 75 13.55 -11.00 1.97
C GLY A 75 12.44 -9.95 1.94
N VAL A 76 12.30 -9.12 2.98
CA VAL A 76 11.23 -8.11 3.08
C VAL A 76 11.82 -6.78 3.52
N GLU A 77 11.51 -5.72 2.80
CA GLU A 77 11.90 -4.36 3.17
C GLU A 77 10.69 -3.42 3.19
N VAL A 78 10.67 -2.49 4.16
CA VAL A 78 9.61 -1.48 4.29
C VAL A 78 10.21 -0.10 4.16
N LYS A 79 9.77 0.65 3.15
CA LYS A 79 10.05 2.08 3.03
C LYS A 79 8.83 2.91 3.37
N SER A 80 8.95 3.77 4.38
CA SER A 80 7.94 4.78 4.69
C SER A 80 8.32 6.11 4.04
N PHE A 81 7.49 6.56 3.10
CA PHE A 81 7.68 7.87 2.47
C PHE A 81 7.06 8.96 3.34
N LYS A 82 7.89 9.90 3.73
CA LYS A 82 7.54 11.10 4.49
C LYS A 82 7.65 12.33 3.59
N VAL A 83 7.52 13.51 4.19
CA VAL A 83 7.86 14.76 3.49
C VAL A 83 9.26 14.62 2.89
N PRO A 84 9.46 15.00 1.62
CA PRO A 84 10.78 14.94 1.00
C PRO A 84 11.83 15.72 1.78
N THR A 85 13.05 15.18 1.85
CA THR A 85 14.22 15.95 2.31
C THR A 85 14.60 17.01 1.28
N ASP A 86 15.47 17.95 1.65
CA ASP A 86 15.96 18.97 0.71
C ASP A 86 16.66 18.33 -0.51
N GLU A 87 17.40 17.25 -0.31
CA GLU A 87 18.03 16.47 -1.37
C GLU A 87 16.98 15.81 -2.27
N GLU A 88 16.01 15.11 -1.68
CA GLU A 88 14.92 14.47 -2.44
C GLU A 88 14.11 15.51 -3.24
N ALA A 89 13.89 16.69 -2.67
CA ALA A 89 13.15 17.79 -3.32
C ALA A 89 13.95 18.47 -4.45
N ALA A 90 15.28 18.38 -4.46
CA ALA A 90 16.15 18.90 -5.51
C ALA A 90 16.15 18.04 -6.79
N HIS A 91 15.65 16.83 -6.70
CA HIS A 91 15.51 15.89 -7.81
C HIS A 91 14.05 15.81 -8.30
N ASP A 92 13.81 15.02 -9.36
CA ASP A 92 12.45 14.71 -9.77
C ASP A 92 11.74 13.84 -8.70
N PHE A 93 10.41 13.87 -8.69
CA PHE A 93 9.61 13.24 -7.65
C PHE A 93 9.72 11.70 -7.60
N LEU A 94 10.19 11.04 -8.67
CA LEU A 94 10.41 9.58 -8.71
C LEU A 94 11.82 9.19 -8.27
N TRP A 95 12.78 10.12 -8.24
CA TRP A 95 14.16 9.80 -7.86
C TRP A 95 14.27 9.08 -6.52
N ARG A 96 13.61 9.61 -5.48
CA ARG A 96 13.58 9.00 -4.13
C ARG A 96 12.86 7.65 -4.10
N VAL A 97 11.94 7.42 -5.04
CA VAL A 97 11.18 6.19 -5.15
C VAL A 97 12.02 5.10 -5.81
N HIS A 98 12.74 5.46 -6.87
CA HIS A 98 13.61 4.56 -7.63
C HIS A 98 14.69 3.90 -6.76
N GLN A 99 15.22 4.61 -5.77
CA GLN A 99 16.23 4.10 -4.83
C GLN A 99 15.72 2.98 -3.93
N HIS A 100 14.40 2.79 -3.86
CA HIS A 100 13.76 1.80 -3.01
C HIS A 100 12.92 0.79 -3.82
N THR A 101 13.14 0.70 -5.13
CA THR A 101 12.52 -0.38 -5.94
C THR A 101 13.05 -1.74 -5.52
N PRO A 102 12.24 -2.81 -5.57
CA PRO A 102 12.65 -4.12 -5.07
C PRO A 102 13.79 -4.72 -5.88
N LEU A 103 14.74 -5.32 -5.21
CA LEU A 103 15.67 -6.27 -5.83
C LEU A 103 14.94 -7.58 -6.16
N LYS A 104 15.41 -8.32 -7.16
CA LYS A 104 14.91 -9.67 -7.43
C LYS A 104 15.09 -10.56 -6.19
N GLY A 105 14.07 -11.31 -5.85
CA GLY A 105 13.99 -12.10 -4.63
C GLY A 105 13.38 -11.38 -3.43
N MET A 106 13.08 -10.09 -3.55
CA MET A 106 12.60 -9.27 -2.44
C MET A 106 11.12 -8.91 -2.55
N ILE A 107 10.48 -8.75 -1.39
CA ILE A 107 9.22 -8.05 -1.24
C ILE A 107 9.52 -6.66 -0.68
N GLN A 108 9.25 -5.63 -1.47
CA GLN A 108 9.35 -4.23 -1.05
C GLN A 108 7.98 -3.70 -0.72
N ILE A 109 7.82 -3.12 0.47
CA ILE A 109 6.56 -2.50 0.89
C ILE A 109 6.75 -0.99 0.98
N PHE A 110 5.92 -0.25 0.27
CA PHE A 110 5.82 1.20 0.35
C PHE A 110 4.68 1.59 1.29
N ASN A 111 5.02 2.10 2.48
CA ASN A 111 4.09 2.76 3.38
C ASN A 111 3.96 4.23 2.94
N ARG A 112 2.86 4.60 2.30
CA ARG A 112 2.74 5.71 1.36
C ARG A 112 3.68 5.50 0.16
N SER A 113 3.68 6.39 -0.83
CA SER A 113 4.51 6.19 -2.03
C SER A 113 4.59 7.48 -2.85
N HIS A 114 5.02 7.36 -4.11
CA HIS A 114 4.99 8.41 -5.12
C HIS A 114 3.57 8.96 -5.39
N TYR A 115 2.52 8.30 -4.96
CA TYR A 115 1.15 8.82 -5.05
C TYR A 115 0.90 10.02 -4.13
N GLU A 116 1.70 10.19 -3.06
CA GLU A 116 1.67 11.41 -2.24
C GLU A 116 1.99 12.66 -3.10
N ASP A 117 2.86 12.52 -4.08
CA ASP A 117 3.27 13.59 -4.99
C ASP A 117 2.20 13.97 -6.03
N ILE A 118 1.08 13.25 -6.06
CA ILE A 118 -0.13 13.61 -6.82
C ILE A 118 -1.26 14.00 -5.86
N VAL A 119 -1.55 13.15 -4.87
CA VAL A 119 -2.72 13.32 -3.99
C VAL A 119 -2.52 14.50 -3.06
N VAL A 120 -1.50 14.45 -2.18
CA VAL A 120 -1.26 15.49 -1.17
C VAL A 120 -0.93 16.82 -1.82
N THR A 121 -0.09 16.80 -2.85
CA THR A 121 0.32 18.04 -3.54
C THR A 121 -0.84 18.75 -4.23
N ARG A 122 -1.87 18.03 -4.69
CA ARG A 122 -3.10 18.63 -5.24
C ARG A 122 -4.04 19.11 -4.15
N VAL A 123 -4.24 18.33 -3.09
CA VAL A 123 -5.08 18.74 -1.95
C VAL A 123 -4.62 20.10 -1.41
N HIS A 124 -3.30 20.28 -1.28
CA HIS A 124 -2.70 21.54 -0.80
C HIS A 124 -2.42 22.56 -1.91
N LYS A 125 -2.81 22.30 -3.16
CA LYS A 125 -2.61 23.20 -4.31
C LYS A 125 -1.15 23.57 -4.55
N TRP A 126 -0.22 22.68 -4.22
CA TRP A 126 1.22 22.85 -4.54
C TRP A 126 1.53 22.58 -5.99
N ILE A 127 0.68 21.79 -6.66
CA ILE A 127 0.71 21.59 -8.11
C ILE A 127 -0.68 21.82 -8.70
N ASP A 128 -0.71 22.18 -9.98
CA ASP A 128 -1.94 22.26 -10.77
C ASP A 128 -2.33 20.92 -11.39
N ASP A 129 -3.54 20.81 -11.93
CA ASP A 129 -4.05 19.59 -12.57
C ASP A 129 -3.26 19.19 -13.81
N ARG A 130 -2.67 20.16 -14.52
CA ARG A 130 -1.82 19.88 -15.68
C ARG A 130 -0.54 19.15 -15.25
N THR A 131 0.07 19.59 -14.18
CA THR A 131 1.25 18.94 -13.59
C THR A 131 0.89 17.57 -13.04
N ALA A 132 -0.25 17.45 -12.35
CA ALA A 132 -0.73 16.17 -11.83
C ALA A 132 -0.91 15.14 -12.96
N LYS A 133 -1.55 15.49 -14.08
CA LYS A 133 -1.71 14.60 -15.23
C LYS A 133 -0.38 14.13 -15.82
N LYS A 134 0.64 15.00 -15.86
CA LYS A 134 1.99 14.61 -16.30
C LYS A 134 2.64 13.62 -15.32
N ARG A 135 2.48 13.85 -14.01
CA ARG A 135 2.97 12.93 -12.97
C ARG A 135 2.28 11.58 -13.02
N MET A 136 0.96 11.55 -13.23
CA MET A 136 0.19 10.30 -13.40
C MET A 136 0.71 9.48 -14.57
N LYS A 137 0.98 10.13 -15.71
CA LYS A 137 1.59 9.44 -16.84
C LYS A 137 2.97 8.88 -16.48
N ALA A 138 3.83 9.69 -15.87
CA ALA A 138 5.18 9.26 -15.47
C ALA A 138 5.13 8.09 -14.45
N ILE A 139 4.13 8.04 -13.57
CA ILE A 139 3.93 6.94 -12.64
C ILE A 139 3.53 5.65 -13.39
N ASN A 140 2.59 5.73 -14.33
CA ASN A 140 2.24 4.57 -15.14
C ASN A 140 3.45 4.03 -15.92
N ASP A 141 4.21 4.91 -16.56
CA ASP A 141 5.43 4.55 -17.30
C ASP A 141 6.49 3.92 -16.35
N PHE A 142 6.60 4.42 -15.12
CA PHE A 142 7.52 3.89 -14.10
C PHE A 142 7.10 2.51 -13.58
N GLU A 143 5.82 2.31 -13.30
CA GLU A 143 5.29 1.01 -12.87
C GLU A 143 5.46 -0.04 -13.99
N GLU A 144 5.19 0.31 -15.24
CA GLU A 144 5.41 -0.52 -16.42
C GLU A 144 6.90 -0.89 -16.59
N LEU A 145 7.81 0.09 -16.43
CA LEU A 145 9.26 -0.15 -16.44
C LEU A 145 9.68 -1.26 -15.44
N LEU A 146 9.14 -1.23 -14.22
CA LEU A 146 9.48 -2.24 -13.20
C LEU A 146 8.94 -3.62 -13.57
N GLN A 147 7.73 -3.69 -14.15
CA GLN A 147 7.14 -4.96 -14.56
C GLN A 147 7.89 -5.57 -15.73
N GLU A 148 8.17 -4.80 -16.78
CA GLU A 148 8.76 -5.30 -18.02
C GLU A 148 10.25 -5.60 -17.91
N HIS A 149 11.00 -4.78 -17.16
CA HIS A 149 12.47 -4.86 -17.17
C HIS A 149 13.07 -5.44 -15.88
N ASN A 150 12.29 -5.60 -14.81
CA ASN A 150 12.76 -6.22 -13.57
C ASN A 150 11.94 -7.44 -13.11
N ASN A 151 10.94 -7.86 -13.88
CA ASN A 151 9.99 -8.91 -13.48
C ASN A 151 9.37 -8.63 -12.09
N THR A 152 9.02 -7.37 -11.84
CA THR A 152 8.39 -6.94 -10.59
C THR A 152 6.88 -7.02 -10.71
N ALA A 153 6.23 -7.88 -9.94
CA ALA A 153 4.79 -7.74 -9.75
C ALA A 153 4.50 -6.55 -8.83
N ILE A 154 3.41 -5.85 -9.08
CA ILE A 154 3.01 -4.68 -8.30
C ILE A 154 1.59 -4.86 -7.78
N LEU A 155 1.41 -4.73 -6.47
CA LEU A 155 0.10 -4.67 -5.81
C LEU A 155 -0.11 -3.27 -5.24
N LYS A 156 -1.24 -2.67 -5.57
CA LYS A 156 -1.63 -1.34 -5.08
C LYS A 156 -2.88 -1.44 -4.22
N PHE A 157 -2.75 -1.13 -2.95
CA PHE A 157 -3.84 -1.12 -1.98
C PHE A 157 -4.17 0.29 -1.53
N TYR A 158 -5.44 0.66 -1.65
CA TYR A 158 -6.00 1.81 -0.97
C TYR A 158 -6.84 1.33 0.22
N LEU A 159 -6.42 1.66 1.43
CA LEU A 159 -7.15 1.31 2.65
C LEU A 159 -8.30 2.29 2.85
N HIS A 160 -9.49 1.86 2.46
CA HIS A 160 -10.70 2.67 2.53
C HIS A 160 -11.30 2.58 3.93
N VAL A 161 -11.05 3.61 4.73
CA VAL A 161 -11.60 3.79 6.08
C VAL A 161 -12.73 4.80 6.03
N SER A 162 -13.74 4.67 6.86
CA SER A 162 -14.77 5.71 7.00
C SER A 162 -14.22 6.94 7.74
N HIS A 163 -14.78 8.11 7.47
CA HIS A 163 -14.38 9.33 8.17
C HIS A 163 -14.64 9.23 9.68
N GLU A 164 -15.73 8.57 10.06
CA GLU A 164 -16.08 8.32 11.46
C GLU A 164 -15.01 7.46 12.15
N GLU A 165 -14.64 6.34 11.56
CA GLU A 165 -13.59 5.45 12.09
C GLU A 165 -12.22 6.14 12.12
N GLN A 166 -11.89 6.97 11.10
CA GLN A 166 -10.68 7.78 11.11
C GLN A 166 -10.63 8.69 12.34
N LEU A 167 -11.70 9.47 12.57
CA LEU A 167 -11.78 10.38 13.71
C LEU A 167 -11.72 9.62 15.04
N GLN A 168 -12.35 8.45 15.14
CA GLN A 168 -12.25 7.61 16.31
C GLN A 168 -10.82 7.19 16.59
N ARG A 169 -10.08 6.74 15.56
CA ARG A 169 -8.67 6.34 15.68
C ARG A 169 -7.74 7.51 16.01
N LEU A 170 -7.99 8.71 15.47
CA LEU A 170 -7.27 9.93 15.83
C LEU A 170 -7.48 10.29 17.32
N ASN A 171 -8.72 10.25 17.78
CA ASN A 171 -9.04 10.48 19.19
C ASN A 171 -8.44 9.41 20.12
N GLU A 172 -8.36 8.17 19.68
CA GLU A 172 -7.70 7.11 20.44
C GLU A 172 -6.21 7.40 20.65
N ARG A 173 -5.52 8.03 19.70
CA ARG A 173 -4.12 8.45 19.87
C ARG A 173 -3.92 9.42 21.02
N ILE A 174 -4.92 10.26 21.33
CA ILE A 174 -4.88 11.18 22.46
C ILE A 174 -5.08 10.44 23.78
N ARG A 175 -6.05 9.51 23.81
CA ARG A 175 -6.50 8.86 25.05
C ARG A 175 -5.64 7.67 25.47
N ASN A 176 -5.04 6.95 24.51
CA ASN A 176 -4.27 5.74 24.78
C ASN A 176 -2.76 6.06 24.89
N PRO A 177 -2.15 5.90 26.08
CA PRO A 177 -0.73 6.19 26.30
C PRO A 177 0.21 5.46 25.34
N GLN A 178 -0.16 4.24 24.92
CA GLN A 178 0.63 3.44 23.95
C GLN A 178 0.56 3.98 22.51
N LYS A 179 -0.37 4.90 22.23
CA LYS A 179 -0.57 5.48 20.90
C LYS A 179 -0.24 6.98 20.85
N GLN A 180 0.00 7.63 22.00
CA GLN A 180 0.26 9.07 22.09
C GLN A 180 1.48 9.51 21.27
N TRP A 181 2.50 8.68 21.16
CA TRP A 181 3.66 8.95 20.31
C TRP A 181 3.35 9.10 18.81
N LYS A 182 2.16 8.66 18.36
CA LYS A 182 1.64 8.86 17.00
C LYS A 182 0.81 10.12 16.87
N TYR A 183 0.55 10.83 17.96
CA TYR A 183 -0.29 12.02 17.91
C TYR A 183 0.38 13.12 17.10
N ASN A 184 -0.38 13.70 16.19
CA ASN A 184 0.01 14.87 15.43
C ASN A 184 -1.25 15.73 15.21
N GLU A 185 -1.22 16.97 15.67
CA GLU A 185 -2.33 17.90 15.55
C GLU A 185 -2.74 18.13 14.08
N ARG A 186 -1.78 18.09 13.18
CA ARG A 186 -2.03 18.25 11.73
C ARG A 186 -2.94 17.18 11.17
N ASP A 187 -2.94 15.96 11.72
CA ASP A 187 -3.80 14.87 11.24
C ASP A 187 -5.30 15.21 11.35
N PHE A 188 -5.68 16.02 12.33
CA PHE A 188 -7.05 16.52 12.47
C PHE A 188 -7.38 17.58 11.42
N ALA A 189 -6.44 18.47 11.11
CA ALA A 189 -6.60 19.45 10.04
C ALA A 189 -6.73 18.75 8.66
N GLU A 190 -5.90 17.76 8.40
CA GLU A 190 -5.97 16.93 7.18
C GLU A 190 -7.31 16.18 7.08
N SER A 191 -7.84 15.69 8.20
CA SER A 191 -9.14 15.02 8.25
C SER A 191 -10.30 15.92 7.81
N GLN A 192 -10.20 17.25 7.97
CA GLN A 192 -11.22 18.20 7.49
C GLN A 192 -11.23 18.33 5.95
N LEU A 193 -10.17 17.90 5.27
CA LEU A 193 -10.06 17.91 3.82
C LEU A 193 -10.52 16.57 3.20
N TRP A 194 -11.27 15.77 3.95
CA TRP A 194 -11.69 14.41 3.58
C TRP A 194 -12.24 14.31 2.16
N ASP A 195 -13.24 15.11 1.81
CA ASP A 195 -13.88 15.03 0.50
C ASP A 195 -12.92 15.32 -0.64
N ILE A 196 -12.01 16.28 -0.44
CA ILE A 196 -10.98 16.62 -1.44
C ILE A 196 -10.01 15.45 -1.61
N TYR A 197 -9.60 14.81 -0.51
CA TYR A 197 -8.75 13.61 -0.60
C TYR A 197 -9.44 12.48 -1.35
N MET A 198 -10.74 12.25 -1.11
CA MET A 198 -11.49 11.21 -1.83
C MET A 198 -11.52 11.48 -3.34
N GLU A 199 -11.77 12.72 -3.76
CA GLU A 199 -11.72 13.11 -5.16
C GLU A 199 -10.34 12.88 -5.79
N MET A 200 -9.25 13.22 -5.07
CA MET A 200 -7.90 13.03 -5.59
C MET A 200 -7.54 11.55 -5.70
N TYR A 201 -7.96 10.70 -4.77
CA TYR A 201 -7.78 9.25 -4.86
C TYR A 201 -8.61 8.63 -5.99
N GLU A 202 -9.88 9.01 -6.15
CA GLU A 202 -10.73 8.55 -7.25
C GLU A 202 -10.10 8.87 -8.62
N ASP A 203 -9.54 10.06 -8.78
CA ASP A 203 -8.83 10.46 -9.99
C ASP A 203 -7.55 9.62 -10.22
N CYS A 204 -6.82 9.28 -9.16
CA CYS A 204 -5.68 8.35 -9.26
C CYS A 204 -6.12 6.94 -9.69
N PHE A 205 -7.23 6.42 -9.17
CA PHE A 205 -7.73 5.09 -9.56
C PHE A 205 -8.16 5.05 -11.03
N GLU A 206 -8.62 6.18 -11.57
CA GLU A 206 -9.01 6.29 -12.98
C GLU A 206 -7.78 6.42 -13.90
N ASN A 207 -6.81 7.24 -13.53
CA ASN A 207 -5.71 7.65 -14.42
C ASN A 207 -4.38 6.93 -14.17
N CYS A 208 -4.21 6.29 -13.00
CA CYS A 208 -3.04 5.47 -12.67
C CYS A 208 -3.47 4.01 -12.47
N ASN A 209 -3.99 3.39 -13.54
CA ASN A 209 -4.62 2.07 -13.49
C ASN A 209 -4.05 1.07 -14.50
N ASN A 210 -2.86 1.31 -15.05
CA ASN A 210 -2.13 0.30 -15.83
C ASN A 210 -1.86 -0.92 -14.94
N VAL A 211 -1.45 -0.69 -13.69
CA VAL A 211 -1.56 -1.66 -12.60
C VAL A 211 -2.83 -1.33 -11.81
N PRO A 212 -3.77 -2.28 -11.64
CA PRO A 212 -5.05 -1.98 -10.98
C PRO A 212 -4.90 -1.72 -9.48
N TRP A 213 -5.78 -0.87 -8.94
CA TRP A 213 -5.92 -0.65 -7.51
C TRP A 213 -6.90 -1.63 -6.88
N THR A 214 -6.52 -2.15 -5.71
CA THR A 214 -7.44 -2.87 -4.81
C THR A 214 -7.90 -1.92 -3.71
N ILE A 215 -9.20 -1.60 -3.68
CA ILE A 215 -9.81 -0.80 -2.62
C ILE A 215 -10.19 -1.74 -1.48
N VAL A 216 -9.56 -1.56 -0.33
CA VAL A 216 -9.63 -2.47 0.81
C VAL A 216 -10.50 -1.86 1.91
N PRO A 217 -11.67 -2.44 2.25
CA PRO A 217 -12.45 -2.04 3.41
C PRO A 217 -11.60 -2.10 4.69
N SER A 218 -11.49 -0.98 5.43
CA SER A 218 -10.44 -0.84 6.44
C SER A 218 -10.92 -0.41 7.84
N ASP A 219 -12.24 -0.32 8.05
CA ASP A 219 -12.80 -0.10 9.39
C ASP A 219 -12.53 -1.30 10.31
N GLN A 220 -12.42 -2.50 9.74
CA GLN A 220 -12.17 -3.73 10.48
C GLN A 220 -10.78 -4.27 10.13
N ASN A 221 -9.86 -4.28 11.10
CA ASN A 221 -8.46 -4.68 10.87
C ASN A 221 -8.34 -6.11 10.33
N TRP A 222 -9.09 -7.05 10.89
CA TRP A 222 -9.04 -8.46 10.48
C TRP A 222 -9.41 -8.65 9.00
N TYR A 223 -10.40 -7.92 8.48
CA TYR A 223 -10.80 -8.05 7.08
C TYR A 223 -9.80 -7.41 6.12
N LYS A 224 -9.28 -6.25 6.49
CA LYS A 224 -8.19 -5.60 5.76
C LYS A 224 -6.97 -6.52 5.63
N GLU A 225 -6.57 -7.16 6.72
CA GLU A 225 -5.44 -8.08 6.77
C GLU A 225 -5.70 -9.31 5.89
N TYR A 226 -6.91 -9.84 5.90
CA TYR A 226 -7.34 -10.91 5.02
C TYR A 226 -7.20 -10.54 3.55
N VAL A 227 -7.77 -9.42 3.13
CA VAL A 227 -7.73 -8.99 1.72
C VAL A 227 -6.29 -8.80 1.24
N ILE A 228 -5.45 -8.16 2.05
CA ILE A 228 -4.06 -7.91 1.67
C ILE A 228 -3.27 -9.22 1.61
N SER A 229 -3.36 -10.06 2.63
CA SER A 229 -2.61 -11.32 2.67
C SER A 229 -3.02 -12.28 1.57
N SER A 230 -4.32 -12.38 1.26
CA SER A 230 -4.84 -13.20 0.17
C SER A 230 -4.33 -12.74 -1.20
N ALA A 231 -4.32 -11.43 -1.46
CA ALA A 231 -3.82 -10.90 -2.72
C ALA A 231 -2.30 -11.12 -2.88
N VAL A 232 -1.53 -10.97 -1.80
CA VAL A 232 -0.09 -11.25 -1.81
C VAL A 232 0.16 -12.74 -2.05
N LEU A 233 -0.60 -13.62 -1.41
CA LEU A 233 -0.51 -15.07 -1.59
C LEU A 233 -0.78 -15.46 -3.05
N GLU A 234 -1.85 -14.92 -3.63
CA GLU A 234 -2.23 -15.20 -5.02
C GLU A 234 -1.10 -14.82 -6.00
N ILE A 235 -0.51 -13.64 -5.85
CA ILE A 235 0.59 -13.18 -6.71
C ILE A 235 1.81 -14.09 -6.56
N LEU A 236 2.20 -14.46 -5.35
CA LEU A 236 3.37 -15.32 -5.15
C LEU A 236 3.15 -16.73 -5.71
N LYS A 237 1.94 -17.27 -5.63
CA LYS A 237 1.59 -18.56 -6.27
C LYS A 237 1.71 -18.50 -7.80
N ASN A 238 1.40 -17.37 -8.41
CA ASN A 238 1.44 -17.21 -9.86
C ASN A 238 2.86 -17.12 -10.45
N PHE A 239 3.90 -16.97 -9.61
CA PHE A 239 5.30 -16.93 -10.10
C PHE A 239 5.87 -18.29 -10.52
N ASP A 240 5.20 -19.42 -10.24
CA ASP A 240 5.69 -20.78 -10.52
C ASP A 240 7.17 -20.98 -10.10
N MET A 241 7.52 -20.53 -8.90
CA MET A 241 8.89 -20.52 -8.38
C MET A 241 9.39 -21.91 -8.00
N LYS A 242 10.70 -22.12 -8.13
CA LYS A 242 11.37 -23.38 -7.76
C LYS A 242 12.69 -23.09 -7.04
N TYR A 243 13.01 -23.91 -6.04
CA TYR A 243 14.33 -23.82 -5.40
C TYR A 243 15.44 -24.07 -6.43
N PRO A 244 16.47 -23.21 -6.46
CA PRO A 244 17.63 -23.46 -7.32
C PRO A 244 18.34 -24.73 -6.88
N GLY A 245 18.70 -25.56 -7.84
CA GLY A 245 19.53 -26.75 -7.57
C GLY A 245 20.97 -26.38 -7.18
N LEU A 246 21.79 -27.39 -6.90
CA LEU A 246 23.21 -27.19 -6.62
C LEU A 246 23.86 -26.47 -7.80
N LYS A 247 24.58 -25.38 -7.52
CA LYS A 247 25.46 -24.76 -8.51
C LYS A 247 26.61 -25.76 -8.79
N LYS A 248 26.66 -26.26 -10.01
CA LYS A 248 27.78 -27.08 -10.49
C LYS A 248 28.99 -26.19 -10.79
#